data_ed6e1ad4e7b293be57603d4c3e321112
#
_entry.id   ed6e1ad4e7b293be57603d4c3e321112
#
_cell.length_a   1.000
_cell.length_b   1.000
_cell.length_c   1.000
_cell.angle_alpha   90.00
_cell.angle_beta   90.00
_cell.angle_gamma   90.00
#
_symmetry.space_group_name_H-M   'P 1'
#
loop_
_entity.id
_entity.type
_entity.pdbx_description
1 polymer ?
#
loop_
_entity_poly.entity_id
_entity_poly.type
_entity_poly.pdbx_seq_one_letter_code
_entity_poly.pdbx_strand_id
1 'polypeptide(L)'
;DVHWHESNPEQRPRGMGDPNGPGRFPKPTPFPYPPFVLRYLIHFIIAFLMVGFNIAIKLFFKSFRDEEMLKELEHQRLQSELQYLKYQINPHFFMNTLNNIHALVDIDTGKAKSTIVELSKLMRYVLYEASNKTILLSREVQFLKNYIALMSLRYTNKVSIQMDFPAEVPEVQIPPLLFVSFVENAFKHGVSYRSESFIHVLIQLDEGNRLSFRCSNSNNGSADEQHHGIGLENIRKRLRLLFGNDYTLSITEEEH
;
A
#
# COMPACT_ATOMS: atom_id res chain seq x y z
N ASP A 1 106.07 -71.53 -1.68
CA ASP A 1 105.19 -72.67 -1.40
C ASP A 1 104.03 -72.18 -0.52
N VAL A 2 102.92 -71.89 -1.07
CA VAL A 2 101.73 -71.47 -0.35
C VAL A 2 100.74 -72.64 -0.36
N HIS A 3 100.49 -73.19 0.78
CA HIS A 3 99.48 -74.19 0.99
C HIS A 3 98.12 -73.52 1.29
N TRP A 4 97.13 -73.80 0.45
CA TRP A 4 95.72 -73.46 0.70
C TRP A 4 95.07 -74.61 1.44
N HIS A 5 94.60 -74.36 2.64
CA HIS A 5 93.71 -75.26 3.37
C HIS A 5 92.24 -74.97 2.95
N GLU A 6 91.64 -75.94 2.29
CA GLU A 6 90.21 -76.01 2.10
C GLU A 6 89.53 -76.27 3.42
N SER A 7 88.76 -75.27 3.88
CA SER A 7 87.90 -75.43 5.04
C SER A 7 86.47 -75.81 4.60
N ASN A 8 86.05 -76.96 5.13
CA ASN A 8 84.76 -77.64 4.93
C ASN A 8 83.52 -76.73 5.21
N PRO A 9 82.50 -76.68 4.37
CA PRO A 9 81.36 -75.75 4.52
C PRO A 9 80.17 -76.24 5.38
N GLU A 10 80.35 -77.26 6.21
CA GLU A 10 79.24 -77.85 6.98
C GLU A 10 79.26 -77.54 8.44
N GLN A 11 79.01 -76.27 8.85
CA GLN A 11 78.42 -75.95 10.15
C GLN A 11 78.06 -74.49 10.28
N ARG A 12 76.87 -74.11 9.70
CA ARG A 12 76.21 -72.88 10.14
C ARG A 12 75.13 -73.20 11.15
N PRO A 13 75.15 -72.57 12.32
CA PRO A 13 74.07 -72.73 13.27
C PRO A 13 72.78 -72.09 12.75
N ARG A 14 71.70 -72.85 12.83
CA ARG A 14 70.36 -72.37 12.61
C ARG A 14 69.97 -71.38 13.72
N GLY A 15 69.64 -70.15 13.37
CA GLY A 15 68.80 -69.29 14.22
C GLY A 15 69.47 -68.07 14.79
N MET A 16 69.77 -67.11 13.95
CA MET A 16 69.71 -65.72 14.35
C MET A 16 69.12 -64.94 13.16
N GLY A 17 67.85 -64.53 13.30
CA GLY A 17 67.20 -63.65 12.32
C GLY A 17 67.93 -62.32 12.24
N ASP A 18 68.29 -61.91 11.07
CA ASP A 18 68.93 -60.64 10.77
C ASP A 18 68.05 -59.51 11.31
N PRO A 19 68.48 -58.71 12.30
CA PRO A 19 67.68 -57.60 12.82
C PRO A 19 67.53 -56.46 11.82
N ASN A 20 68.22 -56.50 10.67
CA ASN A 20 68.12 -55.45 9.60
C ASN A 20 67.49 -55.96 8.29
N GLY A 21 66.75 -57.10 8.34
CA GLY A 21 65.95 -57.47 7.21
C GLY A 21 64.90 -56.38 6.85
N PRO A 22 64.75 -56.02 5.58
CA PRO A 22 63.75 -55.02 5.17
C PRO A 22 62.39 -55.45 5.69
N GLY A 23 61.83 -54.60 6.62
CA GLY A 23 60.50 -54.82 7.20
C GLY A 23 59.49 -55.12 6.06
N ARG A 24 58.79 -56.25 6.17
CA ARG A 24 57.68 -56.58 5.29
C ARG A 24 56.62 -55.57 5.56
N PHE A 25 56.64 -54.46 4.79
CA PHE A 25 55.45 -53.55 4.70
C PHE A 25 54.26 -54.39 4.31
N PRO A 26 53.12 -54.27 5.01
CA PRO A 26 51.89 -54.94 4.58
C PRO A 26 51.61 -54.52 3.17
N LYS A 27 51.43 -55.48 2.28
CA LYS A 27 51.02 -55.19 0.89
C LYS A 27 49.69 -54.36 0.95
N PRO A 28 49.66 -53.22 0.29
CA PRO A 28 48.40 -52.44 0.24
C PRO A 28 47.29 -53.34 -0.29
N THR A 29 46.21 -53.48 0.46
CA THR A 29 45.03 -54.21 0.04
C THR A 29 44.52 -53.54 -1.26
N PRO A 30 44.34 -54.27 -2.36
CA PRO A 30 43.86 -53.67 -3.58
C PRO A 30 42.46 -53.13 -3.29
N PHE A 31 42.24 -51.84 -3.55
CA PHE A 31 40.89 -51.25 -3.55
C PHE A 31 40.03 -52.10 -4.49
N PRO A 32 38.76 -52.40 -4.09
CA PRO A 32 37.87 -53.27 -4.86
C PRO A 32 37.52 -52.74 -6.26
N TYR A 33 37.91 -51.50 -6.55
CA TYR A 33 37.69 -50.85 -7.83
C TYR A 33 38.99 -50.33 -8.43
N PRO A 34 39.12 -50.37 -9.79
CA PRO A 34 40.27 -49.79 -10.46
C PRO A 34 40.39 -48.28 -10.14
N PRO A 35 41.60 -47.74 -9.93
CA PRO A 35 41.82 -46.36 -9.51
C PRO A 35 41.21 -45.29 -10.44
N PHE A 36 41.01 -45.63 -11.70
CA PHE A 36 40.35 -44.74 -12.68
C PHE A 36 38.84 -44.59 -12.40
N VAL A 37 38.14 -45.64 -11.95
CA VAL A 37 36.70 -45.56 -11.61
C VAL A 37 36.43 -44.60 -10.47
N LEU A 38 37.25 -44.66 -9.42
CA LEU A 38 37.16 -43.74 -8.28
C LEU A 38 37.37 -42.27 -8.73
N ARG A 39 38.34 -42.05 -9.62
CA ARG A 39 38.62 -40.73 -10.19
C ARG A 39 37.43 -40.15 -10.96
N TYR A 40 36.78 -40.94 -11.81
CA TYR A 40 35.60 -40.52 -12.55
C TYR A 40 34.40 -40.26 -11.62
N LEU A 41 34.18 -41.08 -10.61
CA LEU A 41 33.15 -40.91 -9.60
C LEU A 41 33.30 -39.56 -8.88
N ILE A 42 34.52 -39.23 -8.45
CA ILE A 42 34.81 -37.95 -7.77
C ILE A 42 34.50 -36.77 -8.70
N HIS A 43 34.92 -36.81 -9.97
CA HIS A 43 34.63 -35.73 -10.92
C HIS A 43 33.13 -35.60 -11.18
N PHE A 44 32.40 -36.71 -11.22
CA PHE A 44 30.94 -36.68 -11.41
C PHE A 44 30.23 -36.05 -10.21
N ILE A 45 30.66 -36.39 -9.00
CA ILE A 45 30.12 -35.78 -7.77
C ILE A 45 30.41 -34.29 -7.73
N ILE A 46 31.64 -33.87 -8.04
CA ILE A 46 32.02 -32.45 -8.08
C ILE A 46 31.16 -31.69 -9.14
N ALA A 47 31.02 -32.27 -10.33
CA ALA A 47 30.19 -31.64 -11.39
C ALA A 47 28.73 -31.51 -10.96
N PHE A 48 28.16 -32.53 -10.32
CA PHE A 48 26.79 -32.52 -9.83
C PHE A 48 26.60 -31.46 -8.72
N LEU A 49 27.56 -31.38 -7.78
CA LEU A 49 27.55 -30.36 -6.72
C LEU A 49 27.66 -28.93 -7.30
N MET A 50 28.50 -28.72 -8.31
CA MET A 50 28.65 -27.43 -8.98
C MET A 50 27.36 -27.01 -9.68
N VAL A 51 26.69 -27.93 -10.38
CA VAL A 51 25.40 -27.65 -11.04
C VAL A 51 24.33 -27.35 -9.99
N GLY A 52 24.24 -28.18 -8.94
CA GLY A 52 23.30 -27.98 -7.84
C GLY A 52 23.48 -26.63 -7.15
N PHE A 53 24.73 -26.26 -6.87
CA PHE A 53 25.08 -24.97 -6.28
C PHE A 53 24.69 -23.78 -7.17
N ASN A 54 24.97 -23.87 -8.48
CA ASN A 54 24.54 -22.85 -9.45
C ASN A 54 23.02 -22.68 -9.49
N ILE A 55 22.27 -23.80 -9.48
CA ILE A 55 20.80 -23.76 -9.46
C ILE A 55 20.31 -23.12 -8.15
N ALA A 56 20.87 -23.52 -7.01
CA ALA A 56 20.52 -22.97 -5.70
C ALA A 56 20.74 -21.46 -5.64
N ILE A 57 21.88 -20.96 -6.13
CA ILE A 57 22.18 -19.52 -6.21
C ILE A 57 21.16 -18.82 -7.11
N LYS A 58 20.86 -19.36 -8.28
CA LYS A 58 19.87 -18.76 -9.20
C LYS A 58 18.47 -18.68 -8.57
N LEU A 59 18.05 -19.74 -7.90
CA LEU A 59 16.75 -19.78 -7.23
C LEU A 59 16.71 -18.79 -6.06
N PHE A 60 17.79 -18.69 -5.29
CA PHE A 60 17.91 -17.73 -4.19
C PHE A 60 17.77 -16.29 -4.68
N PHE A 61 18.56 -15.87 -5.66
CA PHE A 61 18.47 -14.53 -6.24
C PHE A 61 17.14 -14.26 -6.96
N LYS A 62 16.55 -15.31 -7.56
CA LYS A 62 15.21 -15.19 -8.15
C LYS A 62 14.16 -14.92 -7.09
N SER A 63 14.19 -15.66 -5.96
CA SER A 63 13.23 -15.47 -4.86
C SER A 63 13.29 -14.05 -4.28
N PHE A 64 14.49 -13.49 -4.07
CA PHE A 64 14.64 -12.10 -3.62
C PHE A 64 14.08 -11.09 -4.62
N ARG A 65 14.37 -11.27 -5.91
CA ARG A 65 13.86 -10.39 -6.98
C ARG A 65 12.35 -10.46 -7.09
N ASP A 66 11.79 -11.65 -6.99
CA ASP A 66 10.33 -11.87 -7.06
C ASP A 66 9.64 -11.20 -5.85
N GLU A 67 10.23 -11.22 -4.65
CA GLU A 67 9.72 -10.54 -3.46
C GLU A 67 9.76 -9.01 -3.60
N GLU A 68 10.88 -8.45 -4.09
CA GLU A 68 10.99 -7.00 -4.36
C GLU A 68 9.98 -6.55 -5.42
N MET A 69 9.82 -7.32 -6.51
CA MET A 69 8.86 -7.04 -7.56
C MET A 69 7.42 -7.08 -7.05
N LEU A 70 7.08 -8.03 -6.19
CA LEU A 70 5.75 -8.10 -5.58
C LEU A 70 5.46 -6.88 -4.70
N LYS A 71 6.42 -6.43 -3.89
CA LYS A 71 6.30 -5.22 -3.06
C LYS A 71 6.10 -3.97 -3.92
N GLU A 72 6.86 -3.85 -5.02
CA GLU A 72 6.73 -2.71 -5.95
C GLU A 72 5.37 -2.71 -6.66
N LEU A 73 4.91 -3.88 -7.13
CA LEU A 73 3.58 -4.02 -7.75
C LEU A 73 2.45 -3.69 -6.77
N GLU A 74 2.57 -4.13 -5.53
CA GLU A 74 1.60 -3.81 -4.48
C GLU A 74 1.57 -2.30 -4.19
N HIS A 75 2.75 -1.66 -4.10
CA HIS A 75 2.86 -0.23 -3.92
C HIS A 75 2.25 0.55 -5.09
N GLN A 76 2.53 0.15 -6.34
CA GLN A 76 1.94 0.77 -7.54
C GLN A 76 0.43 0.57 -7.59
N ARG A 77 -0.07 -0.61 -7.21
CA ARG A 77 -1.49 -0.89 -7.10
C ARG A 77 -2.17 0.02 -6.09
N LEU A 78 -1.60 0.16 -4.88
CA LEU A 78 -2.11 1.04 -3.84
C LEU A 78 -2.09 2.51 -4.26
N GLN A 79 -1.03 2.96 -4.92
CA GLN A 79 -0.96 4.32 -5.48
C GLN A 79 -2.03 4.56 -6.55
N SER A 80 -2.24 3.60 -7.46
CA SER A 80 -3.27 3.70 -8.49
C SER A 80 -4.66 3.71 -7.89
N GLU A 81 -4.91 2.90 -6.86
CA GLU A 81 -6.18 2.86 -6.14
C GLU A 81 -6.43 4.18 -5.37
N LEU A 82 -5.40 4.74 -4.72
CA LEU A 82 -5.48 6.06 -4.09
C LEU A 82 -5.72 7.17 -5.12
N GLN A 83 -5.05 7.14 -6.28
CA GLN A 83 -5.32 8.08 -7.37
C GLN A 83 -6.75 7.96 -7.87
N TYR A 84 -7.23 6.76 -8.13
CA TYR A 84 -8.62 6.50 -8.53
C TYR A 84 -9.61 7.07 -7.52
N LEU A 85 -9.37 6.87 -6.21
CA LEU A 85 -10.19 7.42 -5.13
C LEU A 85 -10.12 8.96 -5.05
N LYS A 86 -8.98 9.57 -5.40
CA LYS A 86 -8.83 11.03 -5.52
C LYS A 86 -9.62 11.62 -6.68
N TYR A 87 -9.69 10.92 -7.83
CA TYR A 87 -10.45 11.37 -9.01
C TYR A 87 -11.97 11.21 -8.86
N GLN A 88 -12.46 10.67 -7.74
CA GLN A 88 -13.89 10.56 -7.45
C GLN A 88 -14.57 11.88 -7.04
N ILE A 89 -13.90 13.05 -7.18
CA ILE A 89 -14.68 14.30 -7.19
C ILE A 89 -15.54 14.24 -8.45
N ASN A 90 -16.80 14.10 -8.20
CA ASN A 90 -17.85 13.79 -9.15
C ASN A 90 -17.82 14.76 -10.34
N PRO A 91 -17.44 14.35 -11.57
CA PRO A 91 -17.47 15.22 -12.75
C PRO A 91 -18.84 15.84 -12.96
N HIS A 92 -19.89 15.16 -12.54
CA HIS A 92 -21.27 15.61 -12.56
C HIS A 92 -21.49 16.83 -11.65
N PHE A 93 -20.75 16.98 -10.54
CA PHE A 93 -20.79 18.20 -9.73
C PHE A 93 -20.35 19.42 -10.54
N PHE A 94 -19.21 19.33 -11.25
CA PHE A 94 -18.70 20.44 -12.06
C PHE A 94 -19.65 20.79 -13.20
N MET A 95 -20.18 19.79 -13.91
CA MET A 95 -21.15 20.02 -14.98
C MET A 95 -22.43 20.70 -14.47
N ASN A 96 -22.94 20.23 -13.33
CA ASN A 96 -24.14 20.85 -12.72
C ASN A 96 -23.86 22.28 -12.24
N THR A 97 -22.69 22.55 -11.68
CA THR A 97 -22.31 23.90 -11.25
C THR A 97 -22.20 24.84 -12.45
N LEU A 98 -21.61 24.39 -13.56
CA LEU A 98 -21.55 25.17 -14.81
C LEU A 98 -22.95 25.45 -15.38
N ASN A 99 -23.85 24.48 -15.37
CA ASN A 99 -25.25 24.67 -15.79
C ASN A 99 -25.96 25.68 -14.89
N ASN A 100 -25.75 25.66 -13.59
CA ASN A 100 -26.29 26.64 -12.66
C ASN A 100 -25.73 28.06 -12.92
N ILE A 101 -24.41 28.16 -13.18
CA ILE A 101 -23.79 29.44 -13.58
C ILE A 101 -24.44 29.97 -14.85
N HIS A 102 -24.62 29.13 -15.86
CA HIS A 102 -25.26 29.51 -17.11
C HIS A 102 -26.68 30.07 -16.85
N ALA A 103 -27.49 29.39 -16.04
CA ALA A 103 -28.81 29.88 -15.66
C ALA A 103 -28.75 31.22 -14.88
N LEU A 104 -27.73 31.40 -14.03
CA LEU A 104 -27.55 32.65 -13.28
C LEU A 104 -27.14 33.85 -14.14
N VAL A 105 -26.52 33.64 -15.30
CA VAL A 105 -26.10 34.73 -16.17
C VAL A 105 -27.28 35.62 -16.57
N ASP A 106 -28.46 35.04 -16.83
CA ASP A 106 -29.67 35.76 -17.23
C ASP A 106 -30.47 36.33 -16.05
N ILE A 107 -30.26 35.79 -14.82
CA ILE A 107 -31.05 36.14 -13.63
C ILE A 107 -30.28 37.12 -12.73
N ASP A 108 -29.01 36.82 -12.45
CA ASP A 108 -28.12 37.58 -11.54
C ASP A 108 -26.67 37.45 -12.01
N THR A 109 -26.26 38.37 -12.88
CA THR A 109 -24.89 38.38 -13.43
C THR A 109 -23.81 38.54 -12.33
N GLY A 110 -24.11 39.26 -11.25
CA GLY A 110 -23.20 39.44 -10.11
C GLY A 110 -22.95 38.11 -9.41
N LYS A 111 -24.01 37.38 -9.13
CA LYS A 111 -23.95 36.05 -8.54
C LYS A 111 -23.29 35.01 -9.47
N ALA A 112 -23.55 35.08 -10.78
CA ALA A 112 -22.86 34.25 -11.77
C ALA A 112 -21.35 34.46 -11.72
N LYS A 113 -20.89 35.72 -11.74
CA LYS A 113 -19.44 36.06 -11.66
C LYS A 113 -18.80 35.56 -10.36
N SER A 114 -19.42 35.76 -9.20
CA SER A 114 -18.92 35.28 -7.93
C SER A 114 -18.85 33.76 -7.90
N THR A 115 -19.84 33.06 -8.43
CA THR A 115 -19.89 31.60 -8.54
C THR A 115 -18.75 31.03 -9.41
N ILE A 116 -18.41 31.71 -10.51
CA ILE A 116 -17.24 31.34 -11.35
C ILE A 116 -15.95 31.43 -10.55
N VAL A 117 -15.77 32.48 -9.75
CA VAL A 117 -14.59 32.66 -8.92
C VAL A 117 -14.46 31.53 -7.89
N GLU A 118 -15.57 31.20 -7.21
CA GLU A 118 -15.56 30.11 -6.22
C GLU A 118 -15.29 28.74 -6.88
N LEU A 119 -15.90 28.47 -8.04
CA LEU A 119 -15.63 27.26 -8.82
C LEU A 119 -14.14 27.19 -9.23
N SER A 120 -13.56 28.30 -9.66
CA SER A 120 -12.14 28.38 -10.03
C SER A 120 -11.20 28.08 -8.85
N LYS A 121 -11.54 28.59 -7.64
CA LYS A 121 -10.80 28.26 -6.41
C LYS A 121 -10.84 26.77 -6.09
N LEU A 122 -12.02 26.18 -6.23
CA LEU A 122 -12.25 24.76 -5.99
C LEU A 122 -11.50 23.89 -6.99
N MET A 123 -11.54 24.24 -8.29
CA MET A 123 -10.77 23.55 -9.33
C MET A 123 -9.27 23.64 -9.08
N ARG A 124 -8.76 24.79 -8.66
CA ARG A 124 -7.35 24.97 -8.32
C ARG A 124 -6.91 24.04 -7.19
N TYR A 125 -7.72 23.95 -6.14
CA TYR A 125 -7.45 23.02 -5.04
C TYR A 125 -7.38 21.57 -5.54
N VAL A 126 -8.35 21.13 -6.35
CA VAL A 126 -8.41 19.77 -6.88
C VAL A 126 -7.22 19.44 -7.77
N LEU A 127 -6.82 20.37 -8.64
CA LEU A 127 -5.76 20.14 -9.62
C LEU A 127 -4.35 20.19 -8.99
N TYR A 128 -4.12 21.06 -8.02
CA TYR A 128 -2.77 21.34 -7.51
C TYR A 128 -2.56 20.85 -6.06
N GLU A 129 -3.53 21.05 -5.17
CA GLU A 129 -3.36 20.70 -3.75
C GLU A 129 -3.75 19.25 -3.44
N ALA A 130 -4.78 18.73 -4.11
CA ALA A 130 -5.27 17.36 -3.90
C ALA A 130 -4.28 16.26 -4.36
N SER A 131 -3.28 16.60 -5.16
CA SER A 131 -2.20 15.68 -5.55
C SER A 131 -1.11 15.53 -4.49
N ASN A 132 -1.05 16.40 -3.50
CA ASN A 132 -0.09 16.30 -2.41
C ASN A 132 -0.41 15.12 -1.48
N LYS A 133 0.60 14.60 -0.79
CA LYS A 133 0.40 13.55 0.21
C LYS A 133 -0.41 14.05 1.40
N THR A 134 -0.14 15.25 1.85
CA THR A 134 -0.84 15.94 2.96
C THR A 134 -0.99 17.42 2.65
N ILE A 135 -1.97 18.05 3.29
CA ILE A 135 -2.24 19.48 3.24
C ILE A 135 -2.58 20.00 4.65
N LEU A 136 -2.55 21.31 4.84
CA LEU A 136 -3.03 21.92 6.07
C LEU A 136 -4.55 21.74 6.24
N LEU A 137 -5.00 21.41 7.44
CA LEU A 137 -6.42 21.32 7.78
C LEU A 137 -7.19 22.59 7.41
N SER A 138 -6.57 23.76 7.56
CA SER A 138 -7.16 25.05 7.15
C SER A 138 -7.50 25.10 5.65
N ARG A 139 -6.70 24.47 4.80
CA ARG A 139 -6.95 24.38 3.36
C ARG A 139 -8.13 23.46 3.03
N GLU A 140 -8.19 22.31 3.71
CA GLU A 140 -9.32 21.37 3.56
C GLU A 140 -10.62 22.00 4.05
N VAL A 141 -10.61 22.70 5.20
CA VAL A 141 -11.76 23.44 5.72
C VAL A 141 -12.23 24.51 4.74
N GLN A 142 -11.31 25.28 4.15
CA GLN A 142 -11.67 26.30 3.15
C GLN A 142 -12.25 25.67 1.88
N PHE A 143 -11.66 24.55 1.42
CA PHE A 143 -12.20 23.78 0.30
C PHE A 143 -13.63 23.31 0.59
N LEU A 144 -13.86 22.76 1.79
CA LEU A 144 -15.16 22.24 2.20
C LEU A 144 -16.22 23.35 2.28
N LYS A 145 -15.86 24.54 2.82
CA LYS A 145 -16.73 25.73 2.82
C LYS A 145 -17.15 26.12 1.39
N ASN A 146 -16.19 26.21 0.49
CA ASN A 146 -16.45 26.57 -0.92
C ASN A 146 -17.31 25.51 -1.62
N TYR A 147 -17.03 24.22 -1.37
CA TYR A 147 -17.81 23.11 -1.92
C TYR A 147 -19.27 23.17 -1.45
N ILE A 148 -19.51 23.32 -0.14
CA ILE A 148 -20.85 23.42 0.43
C ILE A 148 -21.58 24.66 -0.11
N ALA A 149 -20.91 25.81 -0.23
CA ALA A 149 -21.49 27.03 -0.78
C ALA A 149 -21.93 26.82 -2.24
N LEU A 150 -21.15 26.17 -3.07
CA LEU A 150 -21.53 25.85 -4.46
C LEU A 150 -22.67 24.83 -4.53
N MET A 151 -22.64 23.81 -3.66
CA MET A 151 -23.73 22.83 -3.58
C MET A 151 -25.06 23.49 -3.16
N SER A 152 -25.02 24.42 -2.20
CA SER A 152 -26.20 25.12 -1.67
C SER A 152 -26.95 25.96 -2.75
N LEU A 153 -26.24 26.42 -3.80
CA LEU A 153 -26.86 27.15 -4.91
C LEU A 153 -27.93 26.34 -5.68
N ARG A 154 -27.93 25.04 -5.54
CA ARG A 154 -28.87 24.12 -6.22
C ARG A 154 -30.17 23.93 -5.46
N TYR A 155 -30.19 24.34 -4.20
CA TYR A 155 -31.30 24.06 -3.30
C TYR A 155 -32.00 25.34 -2.86
N THR A 156 -33.26 25.21 -2.56
CA THR A 156 -34.10 26.31 -2.07
C THR A 156 -33.86 26.53 -0.56
N ASN A 157 -34.45 27.57 0.01
CA ASN A 157 -34.40 27.87 1.44
C ASN A 157 -35.03 26.78 2.34
N LYS A 158 -35.55 25.69 1.76
CA LYS A 158 -36.04 24.52 2.51
C LYS A 158 -34.91 23.62 3.05
N VAL A 159 -33.68 23.82 2.60
CA VAL A 159 -32.53 23.06 3.06
C VAL A 159 -31.72 23.92 4.03
N SER A 160 -31.74 23.54 5.30
CA SER A 160 -30.90 24.18 6.33
C SER A 160 -29.51 23.58 6.30
N ILE A 161 -28.50 24.40 6.03
CA ILE A 161 -27.09 23.96 5.99
C ILE A 161 -26.35 24.69 7.10
N GLN A 162 -25.83 23.93 8.07
CA GLN A 162 -25.08 24.45 9.19
C GLN A 162 -23.64 23.92 9.14
N MET A 163 -22.68 24.81 9.37
CA MET A 163 -21.25 24.50 9.38
C MET A 163 -20.63 25.04 10.67
N ASP A 164 -20.20 24.14 11.54
CA ASP A 164 -19.53 24.45 12.79
C ASP A 164 -18.06 24.04 12.69
N PHE A 165 -17.23 25.01 12.31
CA PHE A 165 -15.81 24.85 12.18
C PHE A 165 -15.07 25.69 13.23
N PRO A 166 -13.90 25.24 13.73
CA PRO A 166 -13.14 26.01 14.70
C PRO A 166 -12.77 27.39 14.14
N ALA A 167 -12.85 28.42 14.98
CA ALA A 167 -12.51 29.79 14.57
C ALA A 167 -11.02 29.91 14.22
N GLU A 168 -10.17 29.23 14.99
CA GLU A 168 -8.74 29.07 14.71
C GLU A 168 -8.49 27.60 14.33
N VAL A 169 -8.10 27.39 13.08
CA VAL A 169 -7.77 26.05 12.57
C VAL A 169 -6.28 25.82 12.80
N PRO A 170 -5.90 24.87 13.65
CA PRO A 170 -4.49 24.60 13.90
C PRO A 170 -3.78 24.07 12.65
N GLU A 171 -2.46 24.26 12.58
CA GLU A 171 -1.60 23.81 11.48
C GLU A 171 -1.35 22.30 11.52
N VAL A 172 -2.43 21.53 11.41
CA VAL A 172 -2.37 20.07 11.34
C VAL A 172 -2.36 19.63 9.88
N GLN A 173 -1.50 18.67 9.56
CA GLN A 173 -1.40 18.06 8.23
C GLN A 173 -2.35 16.87 8.13
N ILE A 174 -3.20 16.88 7.11
CA ILE A 174 -4.15 15.79 6.83
C ILE A 174 -4.10 15.40 5.35
N PRO A 175 -4.55 14.20 4.97
CA PRO A 175 -4.76 13.86 3.56
C PRO A 175 -5.80 14.79 2.91
N PRO A 176 -5.57 15.26 1.66
CA PRO A 176 -6.53 16.10 0.96
C PRO A 176 -7.81 15.36 0.61
N LEU A 177 -8.91 16.12 0.43
CA LEU A 177 -10.23 15.59 0.05
C LEU A 177 -10.76 14.54 1.05
N LEU A 178 -10.41 14.66 2.33
CA LEU A 178 -10.79 13.68 3.34
C LEU A 178 -12.29 13.72 3.63
N PHE A 179 -12.86 14.90 3.72
CA PHE A 179 -14.23 15.11 4.21
C PHE A 179 -15.28 15.25 3.11
N VAL A 180 -14.86 15.61 1.88
CA VAL A 180 -15.81 15.93 0.79
C VAL A 180 -16.77 14.79 0.46
N SER A 181 -16.29 13.53 0.52
CA SER A 181 -17.13 12.38 0.21
C SER A 181 -18.28 12.18 1.21
N PHE A 182 -18.10 12.56 2.46
CA PHE A 182 -19.19 12.54 3.47
C PHE A 182 -20.22 13.62 3.18
N VAL A 183 -19.75 14.83 2.85
CA VAL A 183 -20.63 15.95 2.52
C VAL A 183 -21.40 15.69 1.23
N GLU A 184 -20.73 15.14 0.20
CA GLU A 184 -21.39 14.71 -1.03
C GLU A 184 -22.51 13.69 -0.76
N ASN A 185 -22.22 12.71 0.10
CA ASN A 185 -23.17 11.70 0.53
C ASN A 185 -24.37 12.33 1.27
N ALA A 186 -24.12 13.30 2.15
CA ALA A 186 -25.15 14.04 2.86
C ALA A 186 -26.06 14.84 1.91
N PHE A 187 -25.51 15.52 0.91
CA PHE A 187 -26.30 16.20 -0.11
C PHE A 187 -27.10 15.24 -0.99
N LYS A 188 -26.51 14.09 -1.33
CA LYS A 188 -27.17 13.11 -2.20
C LYS A 188 -28.36 12.42 -1.51
N HIS A 189 -28.24 12.10 -0.24
CA HIS A 189 -29.22 11.30 0.49
C HIS A 189 -30.03 12.09 1.53
N GLY A 190 -29.49 13.23 2.00
CA GLY A 190 -30.11 14.04 3.06
C GLY A 190 -31.02 15.15 2.55
N VAL A 191 -31.00 15.49 1.27
CA VAL A 191 -31.77 16.63 0.74
C VAL A 191 -32.97 16.16 -0.06
N SER A 192 -34.14 16.75 0.27
CA SER A 192 -35.38 16.58 -0.48
C SER A 192 -35.86 17.92 -1.04
N TYR A 193 -36.36 17.91 -2.27
CA TYR A 193 -37.05 19.07 -2.84
C TYR A 193 -38.49 19.23 -2.32
N ARG A 194 -39.03 18.20 -1.67
CA ARG A 194 -40.44 18.12 -1.23
C ARG A 194 -40.63 18.45 0.24
N SER A 195 -39.67 18.10 1.08
CA SER A 195 -39.69 18.29 2.54
C SER A 195 -38.55 19.18 3.01
N GLU A 196 -38.71 19.77 4.20
CA GLU A 196 -37.63 20.43 4.91
C GLU A 196 -36.53 19.44 5.16
N SER A 197 -35.31 19.87 4.95
CA SER A 197 -34.14 19.02 5.09
C SER A 197 -33.00 19.79 5.75
N PHE A 198 -32.11 19.08 6.42
CA PHE A 198 -30.93 19.71 7.01
C PHE A 198 -29.65 18.94 6.66
N ILE A 199 -28.55 19.66 6.65
CA ILE A 199 -27.19 19.13 6.65
C ILE A 199 -26.41 19.90 7.71
N HIS A 200 -25.77 19.18 8.62
CA HIS A 200 -24.93 19.76 9.64
C HIS A 200 -23.53 19.15 9.57
N VAL A 201 -22.52 20.00 9.39
CA VAL A 201 -21.11 19.60 9.28
C VAL A 201 -20.33 20.22 10.41
N LEU A 202 -19.74 19.39 11.25
CA LEU A 202 -18.98 19.78 12.42
C LEU A 202 -17.54 19.27 12.31
N ILE A 203 -16.57 20.16 12.53
CA ILE A 203 -15.14 19.81 12.67
C ILE A 203 -14.67 20.31 14.03
N GLN A 204 -14.08 19.43 14.81
CA GLN A 204 -13.51 19.73 16.11
C GLN A 204 -12.12 19.12 16.23
N LEU A 205 -11.23 19.80 16.93
CA LEU A 205 -9.94 19.29 17.36
C LEU A 205 -9.89 19.37 18.87
N ASP A 206 -9.61 18.24 19.52
CA ASP A 206 -9.46 18.20 20.96
C ASP A 206 -8.03 18.58 21.40
N GLU A 207 -7.82 18.79 22.70
CA GLU A 207 -6.51 19.13 23.28
C GLU A 207 -5.44 18.04 23.04
N GLY A 208 -5.85 16.81 22.70
CA GLY A 208 -4.98 15.69 22.35
C GLY A 208 -4.62 15.60 20.85
N ASN A 209 -4.90 16.65 20.06
CA ASN A 209 -4.73 16.66 18.60
C ASN A 209 -5.59 15.61 17.86
N ARG A 210 -6.66 15.13 18.49
CA ARG A 210 -7.60 14.22 17.83
C ARG A 210 -8.60 15.03 17.02
N LEU A 211 -8.57 14.82 15.70
CA LEU A 211 -9.50 15.43 14.76
C LEU A 211 -10.81 14.65 14.74
N SER A 212 -11.91 15.33 15.03
CA SER A 212 -13.27 14.80 14.97
C SER A 212 -14.03 15.50 13.86
N PHE A 213 -14.64 14.71 12.98
CA PHE A 213 -15.52 15.16 11.91
C PHE A 213 -16.87 14.49 12.06
N ARG A 214 -17.95 15.27 12.05
CA ARG A 214 -19.32 14.77 12.06
C ARG A 214 -20.10 15.39 10.91
N CYS A 215 -20.80 14.57 10.14
CA CYS A 215 -21.72 15.02 9.12
C CYS A 215 -23.07 14.38 9.37
N SER A 216 -24.08 15.18 9.68
CA SER A 216 -25.45 14.74 9.94
C SER A 216 -26.38 15.31 8.86
N ASN A 217 -27.38 14.55 8.47
CA ASN A 217 -28.36 14.97 7.46
C ASN A 217 -29.72 14.33 7.75
N SER A 218 -30.78 14.95 7.20
CA SER A 218 -32.12 14.36 7.24
C SER A 218 -32.12 12.99 6.55
N ASN A 219 -32.91 12.05 7.08
CA ASN A 219 -33.22 10.79 6.42
C ASN A 219 -34.57 10.93 5.69
N ASN A 220 -34.54 11.17 4.41
CA ASN A 220 -35.75 11.43 3.61
C ASN A 220 -36.33 10.14 2.97
N GLY A 221 -35.93 8.95 3.43
CA GLY A 221 -36.50 7.68 3.00
C GLY A 221 -36.51 7.48 1.47
N SER A 222 -35.45 7.88 0.78
CA SER A 222 -35.36 7.64 -0.67
C SER A 222 -35.31 6.14 -0.92
N ALA A 223 -36.27 5.64 -1.69
CA ALA A 223 -36.48 4.21 -2.01
C ALA A 223 -35.32 3.51 -2.75
N ASP A 224 -34.19 4.14 -2.85
CA ASP A 224 -32.99 3.64 -3.54
C ASP A 224 -32.03 2.96 -2.54
N GLU A 225 -32.55 1.96 -1.79
CA GLU A 225 -31.77 1.16 -0.83
C GLU A 225 -30.55 0.47 -1.47
N GLN A 226 -30.56 0.26 -2.77
CA GLN A 226 -29.45 -0.44 -3.46
C GLN A 226 -28.18 0.40 -3.62
N HIS A 227 -28.23 1.73 -3.44
CA HIS A 227 -27.07 2.61 -3.62
C HIS A 227 -26.48 3.17 -2.32
N HIS A 228 -27.10 2.90 -1.15
CA HIS A 228 -26.58 3.35 0.16
C HIS A 228 -25.25 2.70 0.54
N GLY A 229 -24.96 1.49 0.07
CA GLY A 229 -23.74 0.74 0.44
C GLY A 229 -22.47 1.25 -0.21
N ILE A 230 -22.51 1.65 -1.48
CA ILE A 230 -21.30 1.88 -2.30
C ILE A 230 -20.52 3.13 -1.84
N GLY A 231 -21.20 4.20 -1.50
CA GLY A 231 -20.56 5.45 -1.06
C GLY A 231 -19.80 5.27 0.27
N LEU A 232 -20.43 4.66 1.25
CA LEU A 232 -19.86 4.40 2.56
C LEU A 232 -18.75 3.35 2.52
N GLU A 233 -18.88 2.35 1.65
CA GLU A 233 -17.83 1.35 1.45
C GLU A 233 -16.56 1.99 0.86
N ASN A 234 -16.71 2.88 -0.11
CA ASN A 234 -15.58 3.64 -0.67
C ASN A 234 -14.91 4.54 0.37
N ILE A 235 -15.69 5.17 1.24
CA ILE A 235 -15.18 5.97 2.36
C ILE A 235 -14.38 5.08 3.33
N ARG A 236 -14.91 3.90 3.72
CA ARG A 236 -14.20 2.94 4.58
C ARG A 236 -12.89 2.47 3.96
N LYS A 237 -12.92 2.08 2.68
CA LYS A 237 -11.71 1.70 1.93
C LYS A 237 -10.66 2.80 1.96
N ARG A 238 -11.08 4.04 1.69
CA ARG A 238 -10.19 5.20 1.68
C ARG A 238 -9.57 5.46 3.04
N LEU A 239 -10.37 5.47 4.12
CA LEU A 239 -9.86 5.65 5.48
C LEU A 239 -8.87 4.56 5.85
N ARG A 240 -9.15 3.30 5.49
CA ARG A 240 -8.26 2.17 5.74
C ARG A 240 -6.92 2.30 5.00
N LEU A 241 -6.94 2.77 3.75
CA LEU A 241 -5.72 3.02 2.97
C LEU A 241 -4.89 4.18 3.52
N LEU A 242 -5.54 5.21 4.05
CA LEU A 242 -4.87 6.42 4.56
C LEU A 242 -4.34 6.24 6.00
N PHE A 243 -5.09 5.56 6.86
CA PHE A 243 -4.84 5.52 8.29
C PHE A 243 -4.66 4.10 8.85
N GLY A 244 -4.79 3.05 8.02
CA GLY A 244 -4.71 1.67 8.50
C GLY A 244 -5.81 1.38 9.52
N ASN A 245 -5.45 1.24 10.78
CA ASN A 245 -6.35 1.02 11.91
C ASN A 245 -6.49 2.25 12.83
N ASP A 246 -5.81 3.36 12.51
CA ASP A 246 -5.76 4.55 13.37
C ASP A 246 -6.92 5.52 13.10
N TYR A 247 -8.12 4.99 12.90
CA TYR A 247 -9.34 5.78 12.77
C TYR A 247 -10.54 5.07 13.39
N THR A 248 -11.56 5.86 13.74
CA THR A 248 -12.88 5.35 14.14
C THR A 248 -13.94 5.93 13.23
N LEU A 249 -14.76 5.09 12.64
CA LEU A 249 -15.92 5.49 11.83
C LEU A 249 -17.18 4.89 12.45
N SER A 250 -18.09 5.74 12.93
CA SER A 250 -19.43 5.36 13.40
C SER A 250 -20.49 5.94 12.47
N ILE A 251 -21.50 5.16 12.20
CA ILE A 251 -22.68 5.57 11.41
C ILE A 251 -23.88 5.22 12.25
N THR A 252 -24.70 6.21 12.55
CA THR A 252 -25.92 6.06 13.36
C THR A 252 -27.10 6.60 12.58
N GLU A 253 -28.21 5.90 12.62
CA GLU A 253 -29.51 6.38 12.16
C GLU A 253 -30.34 6.65 13.41
N GLU A 254 -30.87 7.88 13.50
CA GLU A 254 -31.79 8.28 14.55
C GLU A 254 -33.17 8.40 13.92
N GLU A 255 -34.17 7.68 14.46
CA GLU A 255 -35.57 7.87 14.11
C GLU A 255 -36.05 9.18 14.74
N HIS A 256 -36.48 10.12 13.88
CA HIS A 256 -37.13 11.36 14.27
C HIS A 256 -38.62 11.33 13.97
#